data_f788c5e6149bd7414820a20370f9c2a6
#
_entry.id   f788c5e6149bd7414820a20370f9c2a6
#
_cell.length_a   1.000
_cell.length_b   1.000
_cell.length_c   1.000
_cell.angle_alpha   90.00
_cell.angle_beta   90.00
_cell.angle_gamma   90.00
#
_symmetry.space_group_name_H-M   'P 1'
#
loop_
_entity.id
_entity.type
_entity.pdbx_description
1 polymer ?
#
loop_
_entity_poly.entity_id
_entity_poly.type
_entity_poly.pdbx_seq_one_letter_code
_entity_poly.pdbx_strand_id
1 'polypeptide(L)'
;MKRRVCIITEKEEELRRFIIEDLHSGATIYESIGAYNMQKRNEIIAIVDKVEYQKLMNYISREDPHAFITVYTVSDIRYQPKR
;
A
#
# COMPACT_ATOMS: atom_id res chain seq x y z
N MET A 1 14.38 6.61 6.49
CA MET A 1 13.25 7.39 5.99
C MET A 1 12.16 6.44 5.50
N LYS A 2 10.93 6.73 5.83
CA LYS A 2 9.80 5.89 5.44
C LYS A 2 9.03 6.52 4.29
N ARG A 3 8.29 5.67 3.59
CA ARG A 3 7.39 6.11 2.51
C ARG A 3 5.99 5.57 2.78
N ARG A 4 5.02 6.43 2.52
CA ARG A 4 3.60 6.05 2.54
C ARG A 4 3.19 5.73 1.13
N VAL A 5 2.87 4.47 0.88
CA VAL A 5 2.50 3.98 -0.44
C VAL A 5 1.01 3.73 -0.45
N CYS A 6 0.32 4.35 -1.39
CA CYS A 6 -1.13 4.24 -1.53
C CYS A 6 -1.41 3.53 -2.84
N ILE A 7 -2.13 2.42 -2.79
CA ILE A 7 -2.28 1.52 -3.93
C ILE A 7 -3.74 1.22 -4.19
N ILE A 8 -4.17 1.46 -5.43
CA ILE A 8 -5.47 1.01 -5.92
C ILE A 8 -5.20 -0.06 -6.95
N THR A 9 -5.69 -1.27 -6.70
CA THR A 9 -5.43 -2.43 -7.54
C THR A 9 -6.65 -3.33 -7.59
N GLU A 10 -6.77 -4.12 -8.65
CA GLU A 10 -7.78 -5.16 -8.74
C GLU A 10 -7.36 -6.44 -8.02
N LYS A 11 -6.10 -6.52 -7.60
CA LYS A 11 -5.54 -7.66 -6.88
C LYS A 11 -5.44 -7.37 -5.38
N GLU A 12 -6.51 -6.84 -4.82
CA GLU A 12 -6.56 -6.31 -3.47
C GLU A 12 -6.22 -7.33 -2.40
N GLU A 13 -6.87 -8.50 -2.47
CA GLU A 13 -6.68 -9.53 -1.45
C GLU A 13 -5.26 -10.11 -1.51
N GLU A 14 -4.75 -10.33 -2.70
CA GLU A 14 -3.39 -10.84 -2.89
C GLU A 14 -2.37 -9.83 -2.36
N LEU A 15 -2.58 -8.55 -2.65
CA LEU A 15 -1.69 -7.50 -2.16
C LEU A 15 -1.74 -7.37 -0.64
N ARG A 16 -2.92 -7.39 -0.07
CA ARG A 16 -3.09 -7.34 1.39
C ARG A 16 -2.29 -8.47 2.04
N ARG A 17 -2.43 -9.65 1.50
CA ARG A 17 -1.74 -10.83 2.02
C ARG A 17 -0.23 -10.71 1.90
N PHE A 18 0.25 -10.22 0.77
CA PHE A 18 1.68 -9.99 0.56
C PHE A 18 2.25 -9.02 1.59
N ILE A 19 1.55 -7.93 1.84
CA ILE A 19 2.01 -6.91 2.81
C ILE A 19 2.07 -7.50 4.22
N ILE A 20 1.06 -8.25 4.61
CA ILE A 20 0.99 -8.80 5.96
C ILE A 20 1.93 -9.98 6.15
N GLU A 21 1.93 -10.92 5.22
CA GLU A 21 2.60 -12.21 5.39
C GLU A 21 4.05 -12.21 4.91
N ASP A 22 4.33 -11.52 3.81
CA ASP A 22 5.68 -11.52 3.23
C ASP A 22 6.51 -10.33 3.69
N LEU A 23 5.93 -9.14 3.72
CA LEU A 23 6.63 -7.96 4.21
C LEU A 23 6.57 -7.82 5.73
N HIS A 24 5.66 -8.53 6.38
CA HIS A 24 5.41 -8.39 7.82
C HIS A 24 5.15 -6.94 8.21
N SER A 25 4.46 -6.21 7.35
CA SER A 25 4.13 -4.81 7.55
C SER A 25 2.64 -4.66 7.79
N GLY A 26 2.23 -3.56 8.41
CA GLY A 26 0.83 -3.23 8.55
C GLY A 26 0.30 -2.55 7.30
N ALA A 27 -1.01 -2.61 7.12
CA ALA A 27 -1.67 -1.89 6.04
C ALA A 27 -3.01 -1.36 6.54
N THR A 28 -3.44 -0.24 5.95
CA THR A 28 -4.75 0.35 6.23
C THR A 28 -5.51 0.40 4.92
N ILE A 29 -6.80 0.08 4.96
CA ILE A 29 -7.64 0.12 3.77
C ILE A 29 -8.65 1.24 3.94
N TYR A 30 -8.70 2.14 2.95
CA TYR A 30 -9.70 3.19 2.88
C TYR A 30 -10.60 2.94 1.68
N GLU A 31 -11.90 3.16 1.87
CA GLU A 31 -12.81 3.17 0.74
C GLU A 31 -12.76 4.54 0.08
N SER A 32 -12.56 4.55 -1.23
CA SER A 32 -12.52 5.77 -2.02
C SER A 32 -13.54 5.70 -3.14
N ILE A 33 -13.85 6.87 -3.71
CA ILE A 33 -14.83 6.97 -4.81
C ILE A 33 -14.14 7.70 -5.95
N GLY A 34 -14.04 7.03 -7.10
CA GLY A 34 -13.51 7.66 -8.31
C GLY A 34 -14.49 8.70 -8.84
N ALA A 35 -14.00 9.93 -9.05
CA ALA A 35 -14.85 11.04 -9.46
C ALA A 35 -15.39 10.89 -10.88
N TYR A 36 -14.67 10.17 -11.73
CA TYR A 36 -15.07 10.05 -13.15
C TYR A 36 -16.39 9.30 -13.32
N ASN A 37 -16.54 8.17 -12.63
CA ASN A 37 -17.73 7.31 -12.78
C ASN A 37 -18.41 6.98 -11.46
N MET A 38 -17.99 7.59 -10.37
CA MET A 38 -18.53 7.40 -9.02
C MET A 38 -18.45 5.95 -8.55
N GLN A 39 -17.47 5.20 -9.03
CA GLN A 39 -17.24 3.82 -8.59
C GLN A 39 -16.46 3.80 -7.28
N LYS A 40 -16.87 2.90 -6.40
CA LYS A 40 -16.17 2.65 -5.15
C LYS A 40 -14.96 1.78 -5.41
N ARG A 41 -13.86 2.11 -4.76
CA ARG A 41 -12.62 1.35 -4.79
C ARG A 41 -11.99 1.37 -3.41
N ASN A 42 -11.22 0.35 -3.10
CA ASN A 42 -10.42 0.37 -1.89
C ASN A 42 -9.01 0.83 -2.22
N GLU A 43 -8.47 1.65 -1.32
CA GLU A 43 -7.09 2.10 -1.40
C GLU A 43 -6.33 1.45 -0.25
N ILE A 44 -5.28 0.72 -0.57
CA ILE A 44 -4.44 0.06 0.42
C ILE A 44 -3.24 0.95 0.69
N ILE A 45 -3.01 1.26 1.95
CA ILE A 45 -1.95 2.16 2.36
C ILE A 45 -0.99 1.42 3.27
N ALA A 46 0.28 1.43 2.91
CA ALA A 46 1.34 0.84 3.72
C ALA A 46 2.45 1.86 3.92
N ILE A 47 3.05 1.84 5.12
CA ILE A 47 4.21 2.67 5.40
C ILE A 47 5.41 1.74 5.47
N VAL A 48 6.36 1.94 4.57
CA VAL A 48 7.44 0.99 4.32
C VAL A 48 8.81 1.67 4.33
N ASP A 49 9.83 0.91 4.67
CA ASP A 49 11.21 1.36 4.53
C ASP A 49 11.69 1.13 3.08
N LYS A 50 12.97 1.42 2.85
CA LYS A 50 13.53 1.32 1.50
C LYS A 50 13.50 -0.10 0.94
N VAL A 51 13.85 -1.07 1.76
CA VAL A 51 13.89 -2.48 1.34
C VAL A 51 12.49 -3.00 1.08
N GLU A 52 11.57 -2.72 2.00
CA GLU A 52 10.18 -3.09 1.84
C GLU A 52 9.55 -2.44 0.62
N TYR A 53 9.91 -1.18 0.37
CA TYR A 53 9.42 -0.45 -0.80
C TYR A 53 9.82 -1.15 -2.09
N GLN A 54 11.09 -1.56 -2.20
CA GLN A 54 11.56 -2.27 -3.39
C GLN A 54 10.81 -3.58 -3.60
N LYS A 55 10.64 -4.34 -2.53
CA LYS A 55 9.91 -5.61 -2.61
C LYS A 55 8.47 -5.40 -3.02
N LEU A 56 7.83 -4.37 -2.46
CA LEU A 56 6.45 -4.04 -2.76
C LEU A 56 6.28 -3.64 -4.22
N MET A 57 7.15 -2.76 -4.72
CA MET A 57 7.08 -2.32 -6.12
C MET A 57 7.33 -3.46 -7.09
N ASN A 58 8.28 -4.34 -6.78
CA ASN A 58 8.53 -5.52 -7.60
C ASN A 58 7.33 -6.45 -7.65
N TYR A 59 6.69 -6.66 -6.51
CA TYR A 59 5.50 -7.49 -6.41
C TYR A 59 4.37 -6.92 -7.28
N ILE A 60 4.08 -5.62 -7.12
CA ILE A 60 2.98 -4.98 -7.85
C ILE A 60 3.24 -4.98 -9.35
N SER A 61 4.48 -4.69 -9.76
CA SER A 61 4.84 -4.67 -11.19
C SER A 61 4.60 -6.03 -11.85
N ARG A 62 4.79 -7.11 -11.10
CA ARG A 62 4.58 -8.46 -11.59
C ARG A 62 3.11 -8.87 -11.57
N GLU A 63 2.40 -8.54 -10.49
CA GLU A 63 1.03 -9.03 -10.28
C GLU A 63 -0.04 -8.13 -10.90
N ASP A 64 0.17 -6.84 -10.89
CA ASP A 64 -0.77 -5.87 -11.48
C ASP A 64 -0.03 -4.64 -11.98
N PRO A 65 0.50 -4.70 -13.22
CA PRO A 65 1.24 -3.56 -13.77
C PRO A 65 0.38 -2.31 -14.00
N HIS A 66 -0.93 -2.44 -13.94
CA HIS A 66 -1.86 -1.32 -14.10
C HIS A 66 -2.33 -0.72 -12.78
N ALA A 67 -1.79 -1.17 -11.66
CA ALA A 67 -2.15 -0.61 -10.37
C ALA A 67 -1.82 0.88 -10.33
N PHE A 68 -2.70 1.64 -9.67
CA PHE A 68 -2.47 3.07 -9.46
C PHE A 68 -1.76 3.25 -8.12
N ILE A 69 -0.58 3.87 -8.15
CA ILE A 69 0.27 3.98 -6.97
C ILE A 69 0.68 5.43 -6.78
N THR A 70 0.46 5.94 -5.57
CA THR A 70 1.02 7.22 -5.16
C THR A 70 1.95 7.00 -3.97
N VAL A 71 3.05 7.74 -3.93
CA VAL A 71 4.08 7.57 -2.91
C VAL A 71 4.38 8.92 -2.27
N TYR A 72 4.38 8.93 -0.96
CA TYR A 72 4.70 10.12 -0.17
C TYR A 72 5.87 9.83 0.75
N THR A 73 6.74 10.79 0.90
CA THR A 73 7.81 10.71 1.90
C THR A 73 7.20 11.00 3.28
N VAL A 74 7.51 10.15 4.24
CA VAL A 74 7.07 10.32 5.62
C VAL A 74 8.25 10.83 6.42
N SER A 75 8.12 12.05 6.96
CA SER A 75 9.20 12.69 7.70
C SER A 75 9.16 12.34 9.18
N ASP A 76 8.01 11.93 9.72
CA ASP A 76 7.88 11.59 11.12
C ASP A 76 6.75 10.62 11.34
N ILE A 77 6.98 9.64 12.24
CA ILE A 77 5.96 8.69 12.69
C ILE A 77 6.06 8.62 14.20
N ARG A 78 4.93 8.84 14.85
CA ARG A 78 4.89 8.84 16.32
C ARG A 78 3.83 7.85 16.78
N TYR A 79 4.27 6.83 17.46
CA TYR A 79 3.38 5.84 18.04
C TYR A 79 4.10 5.06 19.12
N GLN A 80 3.32 4.44 19.99
CA GLN A 80 3.89 3.52 20.98
C GLN A 80 3.50 2.10 20.61
N PRO A 81 4.50 1.23 20.35
CA PRO A 81 4.20 -0.16 20.01
C PRO A 81 3.54 -0.87 21.19
N LYS A 82 2.60 -1.73 20.90
CA LYS A 82 2.00 -2.62 21.90
C LYS A 82 2.97 -3.73 22.23
N ARG A 83 2.94 -4.14 23.47
CA ARG A 83 3.80 -5.21 23.96
C ARG A 83 3.01 -6.39 24.43
#